data_3109abb49e01ca31718646157338ee8b
#
_entry.id   3109abb49e01ca31718646157338ee8b
#
_cell.length_a   1.000
_cell.length_b   1.000
_cell.length_c   1.000
_cell.angle_alpha   90.00
_cell.angle_beta   90.00
_cell.angle_gamma   90.00
#
_symmetry.space_group_name_H-M   'P 1'
#
loop_
_entity.id
_entity.type
_entity.pdbx_description
1 polymer ?
#
loop_
_entity_poly.entity_id
_entity_poly.type
_entity_poly.pdbx_seq_one_letter_code
_entity_poly.pdbx_strand_id
1 'polypeptide(L)' 'MLKLRLKRAGRKRSPSYRLVIMENSYRRDGRPIDEVGHYNPISKQYNFEVDKIKKWLSYGVKPTETVLNLLKKSKIID' A
#
# COMPACT_ATOMS: atom_id res chain seq x y z
N MET A 1 -0.67 1.51 16.06
CA MET A 1 -0.30 2.53 15.06
C MET A 1 -0.53 1.98 13.67
N LEU A 2 -1.29 2.70 12.86
CA LEU A 2 -1.63 2.23 11.52
C LEU A 2 -0.52 2.58 10.54
N LYS A 3 -0.24 1.65 9.63
CA LYS A 3 0.73 1.86 8.56
C LYS A 3 0.15 1.53 7.21
N LEU A 4 0.58 2.27 6.21
CA LEU A 4 0.28 2.02 4.81
C LEU A 4 1.44 1.24 4.23
N ARG A 5 1.20 0.01 3.80
CA ARG A 5 2.26 -0.87 3.33
C ARG A 5 1.82 -1.73 2.16
N LEU A 6 2.80 -2.32 1.48
CA LEU A 6 2.55 -3.27 0.43
C LEU A 6 2.44 -4.67 1.03
N LYS A 7 1.40 -5.39 0.62
CA LYS A 7 1.22 -6.79 0.98
C LYS A 7 1.36 -7.61 -0.28
N ARG A 8 2.18 -8.65 -0.22
CA ARG A 8 2.37 -9.52 -1.37
C ARG A 8 1.08 -10.30 -1.65
N ALA A 9 0.70 -10.33 -2.92
CA ALA A 9 -0.43 -11.10 -3.41
C ALA A 9 -0.03 -11.71 -4.75
N GLY A 10 -0.87 -12.59 -5.28
CA GLY A 10 -0.59 -13.22 -6.56
C GLY A 10 0.20 -14.49 -6.45
N ARG A 11 0.56 -15.05 -7.60
CA ARG A 11 1.25 -16.35 -7.70
C ARG A 11 2.76 -16.18 -7.70
N LYS A 12 3.48 -17.28 -7.43
CA LYS A 12 4.94 -17.29 -7.42
C LYS A 12 5.58 -16.65 -8.65
N ARG A 13 5.02 -16.91 -9.84
CA ARG A 13 5.57 -16.43 -11.11
C ARG A 13 5.01 -15.08 -11.55
N SER A 14 3.98 -14.60 -10.87
CA SER A 14 3.36 -13.33 -11.16
C SER A 14 3.12 -12.59 -9.87
N PRO A 15 4.19 -12.10 -9.22
CA PRO A 15 4.01 -11.37 -7.99
C PRO A 15 3.24 -10.09 -8.22
N SER A 16 2.29 -9.83 -7.36
CA SER A 16 1.60 -8.56 -7.33
C SER A 16 1.54 -8.10 -5.89
N TYR A 17 1.29 -6.83 -5.70
CA TYR A 17 1.23 -6.25 -4.37
C TYR A 17 -0.05 -5.47 -4.20
N ARG A 18 -0.61 -5.52 -3.01
CA ARG A 18 -1.75 -4.71 -2.64
C ARG A 18 -1.32 -3.65 -1.66
N LEU A 19 -1.80 -2.45 -1.87
CA LEU A 19 -1.53 -1.34 -0.97
C LEU A 19 -2.60 -1.35 0.11
N VAL A 20 -2.20 -1.58 1.36
CA VAL A 20 -3.15 -1.82 2.44
C VAL A 20 -2.82 -0.98 3.66
N ILE A 21 -3.86 -0.71 4.44
CA ILE A 21 -3.75 -0.08 5.76
C ILE A 21 -3.78 -1.19 6.79
N MET A 22 -2.73 -1.30 7.59
CA MET A 22 -2.62 -2.36 8.59
C MET A 22 -2.17 -1.80 9.92
N GLU A 23 -2.62 -2.43 10.99
CA GLU A 23 -2.09 -2.16 12.32
C GLU A 23 -0.64 -2.65 12.39
N ASN A 24 0.22 -1.87 13.01
CA ASN A 24 1.61 -2.25 13.22
C ASN A 24 1.69 -3.29 14.33
N SER A 25 1.35 -4.53 14.00
CA SER A 25 1.38 -5.63 14.96
C SER A 25 2.46 -6.64 14.56
N TYR A 26 2.77 -7.53 15.49
CA TYR A 26 3.78 -8.57 15.27
C TYR A 26 3.29 -9.72 14.40
N ARG A 27 2.01 -9.76 14.07
CA ARG A 27 1.44 -10.86 13.28
C ARG A 27 1.55 -10.56 11.80
N ARG A 28 2.25 -11.44 11.09
CA ARG A 28 2.42 -11.31 9.65
C ARG A 28 1.11 -11.47 8.89
N ASP A 29 0.18 -12.25 9.45
CA ASP A 29 -1.06 -12.63 8.78
C ASP A 29 -2.25 -11.79 9.24
N GLY A 30 -1.99 -10.64 9.84
CA GLY A 30 -3.04 -9.73 10.23
C GLY A 30 -3.87 -9.29 9.03
N ARG A 31 -5.18 -9.25 9.21
CA ARG A 31 -6.05 -8.76 8.14
C ARG A 31 -5.88 -7.26 7.98
N PRO A 32 -5.81 -6.76 6.75
CA PRO A 32 -5.75 -5.32 6.54
C PRO A 32 -7.06 -4.66 6.97
N ILE A 33 -6.93 -3.44 7.47
CA ILE A 33 -8.08 -2.64 7.84
C ILE A 33 -8.79 -2.14 6.59
N ASP A 34 -8.00 -1.75 5.58
CA ASP A 34 -8.53 -1.27 4.32
C ASP A 34 -7.53 -1.59 3.21
N GLU A 35 -8.04 -1.71 2.01
CA GLU A 35 -7.23 -1.94 0.81
C GLU A 35 -7.42 -0.74 -0.11
N VAL A 36 -6.33 -0.04 -0.41
CA VAL A 36 -6.38 1.24 -1.10
C VAL A 36 -5.71 1.23 -2.47
N GLY A 37 -5.34 0.07 -2.95
CA GLY A 37 -4.78 -0.03 -4.28
C GLY A 37 -4.05 -1.32 -4.52
N HIS A 38 -3.53 -1.44 -5.73
CA HIS A 38 -2.69 -2.59 -6.09
C HIS A 38 -1.58 -2.15 -7.04
N TYR A 39 -0.51 -2.92 -7.07
CA TYR A 39 0.67 -2.63 -7.86
C TYR A 39 1.21 -3.91 -8.46
N ASN A 40 1.50 -3.88 -9.75
CA ASN A 40 2.12 -5.00 -10.45
C ASN A 40 3.52 -4.58 -10.90
N PRO A 41 4.58 -5.11 -10.27
CA PRO A 41 5.94 -4.70 -10.62
C PRO A 41 6.40 -5.19 -11.99
N ILE A 42 5.82 -6.27 -12.50
CA ILE A 42 6.21 -6.82 -13.80
C ILE A 42 5.74 -5.92 -14.93
N SER A 43 4.46 -5.55 -14.92
CA SER A 43 3.90 -4.65 -15.94
C SER A 43 4.09 -3.19 -15.58
N LYS A 44 4.56 -2.90 -14.37
CA LYS A 44 4.70 -1.56 -13.81
C LYS A 44 3.38 -0.79 -13.79
N GLN A 45 2.28 -1.53 -13.75
CA GLN A 45 0.96 -0.93 -13.64
C GLN A 45 0.54 -0.84 -12.19
N TYR A 46 -0.12 0.23 -11.86
CA TYR A 46 -0.67 0.41 -10.52
C TYR A 46 -2.03 1.08 -10.62
N ASN A 47 -2.87 0.77 -9.65
CA ASN A 47 -4.18 1.39 -9.53
C ASN A 47 -4.38 1.72 -8.05
N PHE A 48 -4.21 3.00 -7.73
CA PHE A 48 -4.31 3.47 -6.35
C PHE A 48 -5.58 4.30 -6.19
N GLU A 49 -6.31 4.04 -5.12
CA GLU A 49 -7.47 4.84 -4.77
C GLU A 49 -6.98 6.09 -4.04
N VAL A 50 -6.72 7.13 -4.80
CA VAL A 50 -6.07 8.35 -4.31
C VAL A 50 -6.86 8.99 -3.16
N ASP A 51 -8.17 9.04 -3.28
CA ASP A 51 -9.00 9.65 -2.25
C ASP A 51 -8.90 8.91 -0.92
N LYS A 52 -8.91 7.57 -0.96
CA LYS A 52 -8.73 6.76 0.24
C LYS A 52 -7.35 6.94 0.83
N ILE A 53 -6.32 6.95 -0.01
CA ILE A 53 -4.94 7.13 0.45
C ILE A 53 -4.79 8.47 1.16
N LYS A 54 -5.28 9.54 0.55
CA LYS A 54 -5.21 10.87 1.16
C LYS A 54 -5.99 10.93 2.47
N LYS A 55 -7.15 10.30 2.52
CA LYS A 55 -7.96 10.23 3.74
C LYS A 55 -7.19 9.57 4.87
N TRP A 56 -6.60 8.40 4.60
CA TRP A 56 -5.84 7.68 5.63
C TRP A 56 -4.59 8.44 6.06
N LEU A 57 -3.90 9.07 5.12
CA LEU A 57 -2.74 9.90 5.46
C LEU A 57 -3.14 11.07 6.35
N SER A 58 -4.30 11.66 6.11
CA SER A 58 -4.81 12.74 6.96
C SER A 58 -5.13 12.28 8.38
N TYR A 59 -5.38 10.99 8.55
CA TYR A 59 -5.62 10.40 9.87
C TYR A 59 -4.32 10.02 10.59
N GLY A 60 -3.17 10.32 10.01
CA GLY A 60 -1.88 10.04 10.63
C GLY A 60 -1.30 8.67 10.31
N VAL A 61 -1.87 7.95 9.35
CA VAL A 61 -1.30 6.69 8.90
C VAL A 61 0.05 6.96 8.25
N LYS A 62 1.08 6.20 8.65
CA LYS A 62 2.43 6.39 8.11
C LYS A 62 2.73 5.41 7.00
N PRO A 63 3.13 5.88 5.81
CA PRO A 63 3.56 4.98 4.75
C PRO A 63 4.94 4.39 5.07
N THR A 64 5.15 3.14 4.66
CA THR A 64 6.50 2.57 4.70
C THR A 64 7.36 3.28 3.66
N GLU A 65 8.68 3.15 3.78
CA GLU A 65 9.61 3.81 2.86
C GLU A 65 9.33 3.42 1.40
N THR A 66 9.11 2.14 1.14
CA THR A 66 8.80 1.66 -0.20
C THR A 66 7.53 2.29 -0.75
N VAL A 67 6.48 2.33 0.07
CA VAL A 67 5.21 2.94 -0.31
C VAL A 67 5.36 4.44 -0.52
N LEU A 68 6.11 5.10 0.36
CA LEU A 68 6.36 6.53 0.22
C LEU A 68 6.99 6.85 -1.12
N ASN A 69 7.99 6.07 -1.53
CA ASN A 69 8.64 6.25 -2.82
C ASN A 69 7.67 6.01 -3.99
N LEU A 70 6.81 5.00 -3.88
CA LEU A 70 5.80 4.74 -4.89
C LEU A 70 4.82 5.89 -5.02
N LEU A 71 4.36 6.43 -3.90
CA LEU A 71 3.41 7.55 -3.91
C LEU A 71 4.02 8.80 -4.52
N LYS A 72 5.28 9.07 -4.22
CA LYS A 72 6.00 10.20 -4.83
C LYS A 72 6.18 10.01 -6.32
N LYS A 73 6.55 8.79 -6.74
CA LYS A 73 6.75 8.46 -8.14
C LYS A 73 5.45 8.56 -8.94
N SER A 74 4.33 8.23 -8.34
CA SER A 74 3.02 8.33 -8.98
C SER A 74 2.38 9.71 -8.82
N LYS A 75 3.06 10.64 -8.18
CA LYS A 75 2.62 12.02 -7.96
C LYS A 75 1.33 12.13 -7.12
N ILE A 76 1.08 11.16 -6.28
CA ILE A 76 -0.04 11.22 -5.33
C ILE A 76 0.32 12.14 -4.16
N ILE A 77 1.57 12.12 -3.75
CA ILE A 77 2.09 13.04 -2.74
C ILE A 77 3.39 13.67 -3.25
N ASP A 78 3.70 14.80 -2.67
CA ASP A 78 4.93 15.51 -3.01
C ASP A 78 6.17 14.95 -2.31
#